data_5f2dfa65bd88c38a0884db09f141da54
#
_entry.id   5f2dfa65bd88c38a0884db09f141da54
#
_cell.length_a   1.000
_cell.length_b   1.000
_cell.length_c   1.000
_cell.angle_alpha   90.00
_cell.angle_beta   90.00
_cell.angle_gamma   90.00
#
_symmetry.space_group_name_H-M   'P 1'
#
loop_
_entity.id
_entity.type
_entity.pdbx_description
1 polymer ?
#
loop_
_entity_poly.entity_id
_entity_poly.type
_entity_poly.pdbx_seq_one_letter_code
_entity_poly.pdbx_strand_id
1 'polypeptide(L)'
;FCGAPHDNDGIVEHRILRLNDFMDYFEDLGINAIYFNPVFSSDHHGYDTRDYCKIDERIGTNEDFIEICKNLHDRGMRVVLDGVFNHVGRGFFAFQDVLNNRENSQYKDWFRIDFNGNSPYDDGFYYEGWEGHYELVKLNLDHPDVQNYLLSAVDYWIDAFDIDGIRLDVAYSLPRWFMAMLKDHCRQKKADFFLLGEVLGDNAGYSRSEKLPKSFSTRDIRYTSYNRIRTHTRPERHINTIYMIHQSSRGVKSARLV
;
A
#
# COMPACT_ATOMS: atom_id res chain seq x y z
N PHE A 1 9.23 -9.25 11.79
CA PHE A 1 9.97 -10.41 11.29
C PHE A 1 11.34 -10.02 10.75
N CYS A 2 11.41 -9.11 9.78
CA CYS A 2 12.66 -8.80 9.09
C CYS A 2 13.65 -8.01 9.95
N GLY A 3 13.20 -7.28 10.96
CA GLY A 3 14.05 -6.51 11.87
C GLY A 3 14.76 -5.36 11.16
N ALA A 4 14.10 -4.70 10.21
CA ALA A 4 14.64 -3.56 9.50
C ALA A 4 14.85 -2.36 10.45
N PRO A 5 15.96 -1.62 10.31
CA PRO A 5 16.19 -0.39 11.07
C PRO A 5 15.21 0.70 10.64
N HIS A 6 15.04 1.72 11.50
CA HIS A 6 14.20 2.89 11.18
C HIS A 6 14.85 3.72 10.07
N ASP A 7 16.15 3.99 10.22
CA ASP A 7 16.87 4.84 9.29
C ASP A 7 17.38 4.03 8.09
N ASN A 8 17.24 4.59 6.90
CA ASN A 8 17.74 4.00 5.68
C ASN A 8 19.14 4.55 5.39
N ASP A 9 20.15 3.72 5.58
CA ASP A 9 21.56 4.04 5.29
C ASP A 9 21.99 3.69 3.86
N GLY A 10 21.03 3.21 3.05
CA GLY A 10 21.26 2.79 1.65
C GLY A 10 21.94 1.43 1.52
N ILE A 11 22.21 0.73 2.62
CA ILE A 11 22.82 -0.61 2.58
C ILE A 11 21.75 -1.64 2.31
N VAL A 12 21.96 -2.42 1.25
CA VAL A 12 21.05 -3.53 0.93
C VAL A 12 21.28 -4.68 1.88
N GLU A 13 20.21 -5.06 2.59
CA GLU A 13 20.22 -6.22 3.47
C GLU A 13 19.11 -7.21 3.08
N HIS A 14 19.46 -8.47 2.87
CA HIS A 14 18.54 -9.53 2.42
C HIS A 14 17.66 -10.08 3.56
N ARG A 15 17.12 -9.20 4.41
CA ARG A 15 16.39 -9.57 5.65
C ARG A 15 15.07 -10.28 5.36
N ILE A 16 14.43 -9.98 4.22
CA ILE A 16 13.16 -10.58 3.87
C ILE A 16 13.28 -12.08 3.63
N LEU A 17 14.46 -12.57 3.21
CA LEU A 17 14.72 -14.00 3.02
C LEU A 17 14.60 -14.83 4.30
N ARG A 18 14.65 -14.19 5.49
CA ARG A 18 14.38 -14.86 6.77
C ARG A 18 12.96 -15.44 6.85
N LEU A 19 12.04 -14.98 6.00
CA LEU A 19 10.70 -15.57 5.95
C LEU A 19 10.72 -17.03 5.51
N ASN A 20 11.73 -17.46 4.75
CA ASN A 20 11.89 -18.84 4.35
C ASN A 20 11.97 -19.78 5.57
N ASP A 21 12.54 -19.34 6.69
CA ASP A 21 12.65 -20.11 7.94
C ASP A 21 11.28 -20.33 8.63
N PHE A 22 10.25 -19.58 8.22
CA PHE A 22 8.91 -19.63 8.83
C PHE A 22 7.85 -20.28 7.93
N MET A 23 8.19 -20.72 6.72
CA MET A 23 7.22 -21.23 5.76
C MET A 23 6.45 -22.44 6.30
N ASP A 24 7.15 -23.42 6.89
CA ASP A 24 6.53 -24.61 7.47
C ASP A 24 5.62 -24.24 8.65
N TYR A 25 6.04 -23.27 9.46
CA TYR A 25 5.22 -22.75 10.57
C TYR A 25 3.93 -22.07 10.08
N PHE A 26 3.96 -21.38 8.94
CA PHE A 26 2.77 -20.78 8.36
C PHE A 26 1.81 -21.86 7.84
N GLU A 27 2.32 -22.94 7.24
CA GLU A 27 1.52 -24.10 6.82
C GLU A 27 0.87 -24.79 8.02
N ASP A 28 1.63 -25.08 9.07
CA ASP A 28 1.13 -25.71 10.30
C ASP A 28 0.01 -24.91 10.97
N LEU A 29 0.06 -23.57 10.87
CA LEU A 29 -0.99 -22.68 11.34
C LEU A 29 -2.22 -22.60 10.40
N GLY A 30 -2.17 -23.23 9.22
CA GLY A 30 -3.22 -23.16 8.21
C GLY A 30 -3.38 -21.77 7.58
N ILE A 31 -2.29 -20.98 7.52
CA ILE A 31 -2.28 -19.67 6.89
C ILE A 31 -2.35 -19.87 5.38
N ASN A 32 -3.25 -19.15 4.72
CA ASN A 32 -3.44 -19.20 3.27
C ASN A 32 -3.24 -17.85 2.57
N ALA A 33 -2.86 -16.82 3.31
CA ALA A 33 -2.44 -15.52 2.76
C ALA A 33 -1.49 -14.79 3.70
N ILE A 34 -0.51 -14.13 3.14
CA ILE A 34 0.40 -13.23 3.85
C ILE A 34 0.13 -11.80 3.38
N TYR A 35 -0.16 -10.91 4.32
CA TYR A 35 -0.22 -9.47 4.09
C TYR A 35 1.09 -8.84 4.53
N PHE A 36 1.74 -8.16 3.60
CA PHE A 36 2.94 -7.37 3.85
C PHE A 36 2.56 -5.91 4.09
N ASN A 37 2.99 -5.36 5.21
CA ASN A 37 3.05 -3.90 5.40
C ASN A 37 3.94 -3.32 4.30
N PRO A 38 3.96 -1.97 4.10
CA PRO A 38 4.70 -1.38 3.00
C PRO A 38 6.11 -1.93 2.87
N VAL A 39 6.43 -2.50 1.70
CA VAL A 39 7.73 -3.15 1.40
C VAL A 39 8.58 -2.30 0.46
N PHE A 40 8.03 -1.22 -0.07
CA PHE A 40 8.69 -0.39 -1.07
C PHE A 40 9.62 0.64 -0.44
N SER A 41 10.60 1.09 -1.22
CA SER A 41 11.56 2.12 -0.82
C SER A 41 10.85 3.33 -0.23
N SER A 42 11.25 3.73 0.96
CA SER A 42 10.60 4.77 1.75
C SER A 42 11.61 5.67 2.46
N ASP A 43 11.16 6.83 2.93
CA ASP A 43 12.03 7.73 3.68
C ASP A 43 12.36 7.14 5.06
N HIS A 44 11.36 6.60 5.80
CA HIS A 44 11.55 6.09 7.17
C HIS A 44 10.74 4.83 7.48
N HIS A 45 9.39 4.90 7.42
CA HIS A 45 8.51 3.89 8.04
C HIS A 45 7.72 3.03 7.05
N GLY A 46 7.94 3.21 5.75
CA GLY A 46 7.26 2.46 4.69
C GLY A 46 6.04 3.16 4.13
N TYR A 47 5.27 3.92 4.94
CA TYR A 47 4.13 4.70 4.44
C TYR A 47 4.54 6.01 3.77
N ASP A 48 5.77 6.44 3.89
CA ASP A 48 6.42 7.56 3.22
C ASP A 48 7.18 7.08 1.97
N THR A 49 6.44 6.50 1.03
CA THR A 49 6.96 5.83 -0.17
C THR A 49 7.79 6.80 -1.05
N ARG A 50 8.98 6.35 -1.46
CA ARG A 50 9.87 7.02 -2.41
C ARG A 50 9.79 6.45 -3.81
N ASP A 51 9.64 5.12 -3.91
CA ASP A 51 9.58 4.40 -5.18
C ASP A 51 8.68 3.17 -5.05
N TYR A 52 7.61 3.10 -5.82
CA TYR A 52 6.65 2.00 -5.80
C TYR A 52 7.14 0.74 -6.53
N CYS A 53 8.24 0.83 -7.27
CA CYS A 53 8.75 -0.30 -8.07
C CYS A 53 10.04 -0.90 -7.50
N LYS A 54 10.54 -0.36 -6.38
CA LYS A 54 11.77 -0.80 -5.73
C LYS A 54 11.48 -1.27 -4.31
N ILE A 55 11.89 -2.49 -3.99
CA ILE A 55 11.85 -2.98 -2.60
C ILE A 55 12.82 -2.17 -1.75
N ASP A 56 12.44 -1.88 -0.52
CA ASP A 56 13.24 -1.11 0.43
C ASP A 56 14.54 -1.84 0.75
N GLU A 57 15.65 -1.14 0.59
CA GLU A 57 17.01 -1.68 0.77
C GLU A 57 17.22 -2.29 2.15
N ARG A 58 16.53 -1.76 3.16
CA ARG A 58 16.60 -2.25 4.53
C ARG A 58 16.05 -3.66 4.70
N ILE A 59 15.24 -4.15 3.75
CA ILE A 59 14.65 -5.49 3.82
C ILE A 59 15.12 -6.41 2.71
N GLY A 60 15.50 -5.89 1.52
CA GLY A 60 15.96 -6.75 0.43
C GLY A 60 16.02 -6.06 -0.92
N THR A 61 16.03 -6.89 -1.94
CA THR A 61 15.94 -6.51 -3.35
C THR A 61 14.63 -6.98 -3.96
N ASN A 62 14.34 -6.55 -5.19
CA ASN A 62 13.19 -7.03 -5.93
C ASN A 62 13.29 -8.55 -6.18
N GLU A 63 14.50 -9.05 -6.43
CA GLU A 63 14.78 -10.48 -6.63
C GLU A 63 14.49 -11.30 -5.37
N ASP A 64 14.91 -10.81 -4.19
CA ASP A 64 14.59 -11.45 -2.91
C ASP A 64 13.08 -11.54 -2.70
N PHE A 65 12.36 -10.46 -3.02
CA PHE A 65 10.91 -10.42 -2.86
C PHE A 65 10.20 -11.35 -3.85
N ILE A 66 10.67 -11.44 -5.10
CA ILE A 66 10.19 -12.41 -6.08
C ILE A 66 10.35 -13.84 -5.55
N GLU A 67 11.52 -14.16 -4.98
CA GLU A 67 11.78 -15.48 -4.37
C GLU A 67 10.77 -15.78 -3.26
N ILE A 68 10.54 -14.84 -2.34
CA ILE A 68 9.59 -15.01 -1.23
C ILE A 68 8.16 -15.21 -1.76
N CYS A 69 7.71 -14.40 -2.72
CA CYS A 69 6.38 -14.54 -3.32
C CYS A 69 6.21 -15.93 -3.95
N LYS A 70 7.21 -16.37 -4.71
CA LYS A 70 7.21 -17.71 -5.30
C LYS A 70 7.13 -18.81 -4.24
N ASN A 71 7.94 -18.73 -3.18
CA ASN A 71 7.95 -19.73 -2.11
C ASN A 71 6.62 -19.79 -1.33
N LEU A 72 5.92 -18.64 -1.19
CA LEU A 72 4.57 -18.59 -0.61
C LEU A 72 3.55 -19.26 -1.55
N HIS A 73 3.58 -18.93 -2.86
CA HIS A 73 2.67 -19.52 -3.84
C HIS A 73 2.87 -21.03 -3.99
N ASP A 74 4.11 -21.52 -3.99
CA ASP A 74 4.43 -22.95 -4.04
C ASP A 74 3.79 -23.74 -2.87
N ARG A 75 3.47 -23.05 -1.77
CA ARG A 75 2.75 -23.59 -0.59
C ARG A 75 1.26 -23.23 -0.56
N GLY A 76 0.71 -22.67 -1.64
CA GLY A 76 -0.69 -22.30 -1.76
C GLY A 76 -1.11 -21.06 -0.96
N MET A 77 -0.14 -20.27 -0.50
CA MET A 77 -0.39 -19.00 0.21
C MET A 77 -0.45 -17.85 -0.78
N ARG A 78 -1.41 -16.95 -0.58
CA ARG A 78 -1.57 -15.72 -1.38
C ARG A 78 -0.73 -14.58 -0.82
N VAL A 79 -0.32 -13.67 -1.70
CA VAL A 79 0.46 -12.48 -1.38
C VAL A 79 -0.41 -11.23 -1.49
N VAL A 80 -0.49 -10.46 -0.41
CA VAL A 80 -1.22 -9.18 -0.35
C VAL A 80 -0.26 -8.07 0.03
N LEU A 81 -0.17 -7.01 -0.77
CA LEU A 81 0.68 -5.85 -0.50
C LEU A 81 -0.11 -4.67 0.09
N ASP A 82 0.60 -3.77 0.74
CA ASP A 82 0.07 -2.48 1.17
C ASP A 82 0.13 -1.47 0.01
N GLY A 83 -1.01 -0.92 -0.36
CA GLY A 83 -1.14 0.12 -1.37
C GLY A 83 -1.31 1.49 -0.72
N VAL A 84 -0.20 2.21 -0.55
CA VAL A 84 -0.16 3.57 -0.01
C VAL A 84 -0.37 4.55 -1.16
N PHE A 85 -1.64 4.82 -1.53
CA PHE A 85 -1.97 5.62 -2.73
C PHE A 85 -2.48 7.03 -2.41
N ASN A 86 -2.74 7.34 -1.14
CA ASN A 86 -3.21 8.65 -0.74
C ASN A 86 -2.08 9.69 -0.71
N HIS A 87 -0.88 9.27 -0.36
CA HIS A 87 0.28 10.14 -0.13
C HIS A 87 1.59 9.40 -0.45
N VAL A 88 2.67 10.16 -0.50
CA VAL A 88 4.05 9.68 -0.71
C VAL A 88 4.98 10.36 0.28
N GLY A 89 6.20 9.85 0.42
CA GLY A 89 7.27 10.50 1.17
C GLY A 89 7.79 11.75 0.45
N ARG A 90 8.48 12.62 1.19
CA ARG A 90 9.12 13.80 0.61
C ARG A 90 10.26 13.42 -0.36
N GLY A 91 10.86 12.23 -0.20
CA GLY A 91 11.86 11.68 -1.11
C GLY A 91 11.31 11.16 -2.44
N PHE A 92 9.98 11.16 -2.65
CA PHE A 92 9.37 10.73 -3.91
C PHE A 92 9.83 11.61 -5.08
N PHE A 93 10.22 10.98 -6.19
CA PHE A 93 10.90 11.66 -7.30
C PHE A 93 10.15 12.89 -7.84
N ALA A 94 8.82 12.80 -7.97
CA ALA A 94 8.02 13.90 -8.49
C ALA A 94 7.95 15.08 -7.49
N PHE A 95 7.93 14.79 -6.17
CA PHE A 95 7.97 15.85 -5.18
C PHE A 95 9.37 16.47 -5.07
N GLN A 96 10.42 15.67 -5.21
CA GLN A 96 11.80 16.19 -5.30
C GLN A 96 12.00 17.13 -6.50
N ASP A 97 11.37 16.81 -7.64
CA ASP A 97 11.39 17.72 -8.80
C ASP A 97 10.66 19.05 -8.48
N VAL A 98 9.53 18.99 -7.76
CA VAL A 98 8.83 20.22 -7.32
C VAL A 98 9.69 21.03 -6.36
N LEU A 99 10.37 20.40 -5.40
CA LEU A 99 11.27 21.10 -4.48
C LEU A 99 12.40 21.85 -5.24
N ASN A 100 12.91 21.26 -6.31
CA ASN A 100 14.00 21.82 -7.09
C ASN A 100 13.56 22.87 -8.14
N ASN A 101 12.44 22.61 -8.84
CA ASN A 101 12.00 23.36 -10.01
C ASN A 101 10.76 24.24 -9.77
N ARG A 102 10.10 24.09 -8.63
CA ARG A 102 8.93 24.89 -8.17
C ARG A 102 7.84 24.96 -9.25
N GLU A 103 7.41 26.17 -9.63
CA GLU A 103 6.37 26.42 -10.66
C GLU A 103 6.75 25.85 -12.04
N ASN A 104 8.03 25.61 -12.28
CA ASN A 104 8.52 25.03 -13.54
C ASN A 104 8.54 23.50 -13.53
N SER A 105 8.25 22.86 -12.40
CA SER A 105 8.15 21.40 -12.33
C SER A 105 7.01 20.89 -13.19
N GLN A 106 7.29 19.85 -13.99
CA GLN A 106 6.25 19.14 -14.73
C GLN A 106 5.31 18.35 -13.81
N TYR A 107 5.70 18.10 -12.57
CA TYR A 107 4.95 17.32 -11.57
C TYR A 107 4.19 18.17 -10.56
N LYS A 108 4.21 19.51 -10.68
CA LYS A 108 3.56 20.39 -9.69
C LYS A 108 2.07 20.08 -9.48
N ASP A 109 1.37 19.68 -10.53
CA ASP A 109 -0.06 19.38 -10.51
C ASP A 109 -0.37 17.95 -10.00
N TRP A 110 0.68 17.13 -9.75
CA TRP A 110 0.56 15.82 -9.07
C TRP A 110 0.24 15.98 -7.59
N PHE A 111 0.41 17.18 -7.06
CA PHE A 111 0.16 17.56 -5.68
C PHE A 111 -0.75 18.80 -5.63
N ARG A 112 -1.30 19.10 -4.46
CA ARG A 112 -2.05 20.35 -4.26
C ARG A 112 -1.13 21.37 -3.62
N ILE A 113 -0.58 22.27 -4.44
CA ILE A 113 0.47 23.22 -4.06
C ILE A 113 -0.05 24.65 -4.15
N ASP A 114 0.35 25.50 -3.18
CA ASP A 114 0.23 26.95 -3.22
C ASP A 114 1.63 27.58 -3.11
N PHE A 115 2.11 28.12 -4.23
CA PHE A 115 3.42 28.74 -4.29
C PHE A 115 3.52 30.11 -3.58
N ASN A 116 2.41 30.66 -3.09
CA ASN A 116 2.39 31.86 -2.27
C ASN A 116 2.38 31.55 -0.76
N GLY A 117 2.26 30.28 -0.39
CA GLY A 117 2.29 29.79 0.97
C GLY A 117 3.68 29.34 1.42
N ASN A 118 3.74 28.70 2.60
CA ASN A 118 4.93 28.02 3.07
C ASN A 118 4.56 26.75 3.84
N SER A 119 5.43 25.76 3.78
CA SER A 119 5.28 24.53 4.53
C SER A 119 5.98 24.61 5.91
N PRO A 120 5.70 23.70 6.85
CA PRO A 120 6.47 23.59 8.10
C PRO A 120 7.96 23.23 7.90
N TYR A 121 8.34 22.79 6.70
CA TYR A 121 9.73 22.51 6.33
C TYR A 121 10.45 23.73 5.72
N ASP A 122 9.78 24.89 5.68
CA ASP A 122 10.30 26.13 5.08
C ASP A 122 10.67 26.00 3.59
N ASP A 123 9.85 25.24 2.84
CA ASP A 123 10.09 24.97 1.42
C ASP A 123 9.83 26.21 0.52
N GLY A 124 9.26 27.28 1.07
CA GLY A 124 8.87 28.49 0.33
C GLY A 124 7.62 28.28 -0.54
N PHE A 125 6.88 27.21 -0.34
CA PHE A 125 5.53 26.97 -0.86
C PHE A 125 4.77 26.05 0.13
N TYR A 126 3.44 26.13 0.09
CA TYR A 126 2.56 25.23 0.84
C TYR A 126 2.16 24.04 -0.03
N TYR A 127 1.97 22.88 0.58
CA TYR A 127 1.37 21.70 -0.04
C TYR A 127 0.47 20.97 0.95
N GLU A 128 -0.48 20.19 0.45
CA GLU A 128 -1.37 19.38 1.28
C GLU A 128 -0.64 18.12 1.77
N GLY A 129 -0.54 17.96 3.10
CA GLY A 129 -0.10 16.72 3.75
C GLY A 129 -1.30 15.89 4.22
N TRP A 130 -1.11 14.61 4.46
CA TRP A 130 -2.16 13.76 5.02
C TRP A 130 -2.41 14.11 6.49
N GLU A 131 -3.64 14.58 6.80
CA GLU A 131 -4.10 14.93 8.17
C GLU A 131 -3.12 15.85 8.95
N GLY A 132 -2.39 16.72 8.25
CA GLY A 132 -1.40 17.62 8.84
C GLY A 132 0.00 17.04 9.00
N HIS A 133 0.21 15.81 8.55
CA HIS A 133 1.51 15.16 8.45
C HIS A 133 2.18 15.56 7.14
N TYR A 134 3.10 16.53 7.21
CA TYR A 134 3.75 17.09 6.01
C TYR A 134 4.88 16.22 5.46
N GLU A 135 5.37 15.25 6.23
CA GLU A 135 6.23 14.18 5.74
C GLU A 135 5.49 13.24 4.76
N LEU A 136 4.15 13.23 4.80
CA LEU A 136 3.26 12.44 3.96
C LEU A 136 2.56 13.35 2.95
N VAL A 137 3.23 13.59 1.83
CA VAL A 137 2.77 14.53 0.78
C VAL A 137 1.59 13.94 0.03
N LYS A 138 0.44 14.59 0.10
CA LYS A 138 -0.79 14.07 -0.49
C LYS A 138 -0.77 14.14 -2.02
N LEU A 139 -1.12 13.03 -2.67
CA LEU A 139 -1.23 12.94 -4.12
C LEU A 139 -2.55 13.55 -4.62
N ASN A 140 -2.50 14.21 -5.76
CA ASN A 140 -3.68 14.65 -6.48
C ASN A 140 -4.21 13.53 -7.37
N LEU A 141 -5.03 12.65 -6.79
CA LEU A 141 -5.61 11.50 -7.49
C LEU A 141 -6.54 11.89 -8.65
N ASP A 142 -7.00 13.16 -8.73
CA ASP A 142 -7.78 13.65 -9.87
C ASP A 142 -6.91 13.85 -11.13
N HIS A 143 -5.57 13.92 -10.99
CA HIS A 143 -4.65 14.10 -12.10
C HIS A 143 -4.45 12.79 -12.89
N PRO A 144 -4.68 12.78 -14.23
CA PRO A 144 -4.59 11.54 -15.02
C PRO A 144 -3.22 10.86 -14.97
N ASP A 145 -2.12 11.64 -14.97
CA ASP A 145 -0.78 11.05 -14.93
C ASP A 145 -0.45 10.40 -13.58
N VAL A 146 -1.02 10.93 -12.47
CA VAL A 146 -0.92 10.28 -11.15
C VAL A 146 -1.64 8.93 -11.18
N GLN A 147 -2.86 8.89 -11.75
CA GLN A 147 -3.62 7.65 -11.91
C GLN A 147 -2.84 6.63 -12.74
N ASN A 148 -2.35 7.05 -13.91
CA ASN A 148 -1.58 6.19 -14.81
C ASN A 148 -0.30 5.66 -14.15
N TYR A 149 0.42 6.52 -13.42
CA TYR A 149 1.62 6.13 -12.70
C TYR A 149 1.32 5.06 -11.64
N LEU A 150 0.31 5.28 -10.80
CA LEU A 150 -0.08 4.33 -9.75
C LEU A 150 -0.59 3.00 -10.33
N LEU A 151 -1.39 3.04 -11.42
CA LEU A 151 -1.83 1.82 -12.10
C LEU A 151 -0.65 1.06 -12.72
N SER A 152 0.33 1.76 -13.31
CA SER A 152 1.55 1.15 -13.85
C SER A 152 2.39 0.49 -12.75
N ALA A 153 2.46 1.09 -11.56
CA ALA A 153 3.12 0.48 -10.41
C ALA A 153 2.41 -0.81 -9.98
N VAL A 154 1.07 -0.79 -9.94
CA VAL A 154 0.27 -1.99 -9.63
C VAL A 154 0.44 -3.07 -10.71
N ASP A 155 0.51 -2.68 -11.98
CA ASP A 155 0.82 -3.61 -13.07
C ASP A 155 2.16 -4.30 -12.85
N TYR A 156 3.19 -3.52 -12.48
CA TYR A 156 4.49 -4.06 -12.15
C TYR A 156 4.42 -5.06 -10.97
N TRP A 157 3.66 -4.76 -9.92
CA TRP A 157 3.52 -5.66 -8.76
C TRP A 157 2.86 -6.99 -9.15
N ILE A 158 1.83 -6.93 -10.01
CA ILE A 158 1.16 -8.15 -10.50
C ILE A 158 2.09 -8.94 -11.41
N ASP A 159 2.79 -8.27 -12.35
CA ASP A 159 3.58 -8.93 -13.37
C ASP A 159 4.92 -9.47 -12.81
N ALA A 160 5.57 -8.75 -11.88
CA ALA A 160 6.87 -9.12 -11.32
C ALA A 160 6.77 -9.97 -10.06
N PHE A 161 5.84 -9.65 -9.15
CA PHE A 161 5.71 -10.30 -7.85
C PHE A 161 4.54 -11.29 -7.79
N ASP A 162 3.70 -11.34 -8.84
CA ASP A 162 2.49 -12.17 -8.92
C ASP A 162 1.52 -11.98 -7.74
N ILE A 163 1.39 -10.76 -7.21
CA ILE A 163 0.55 -10.49 -6.06
C ILE A 163 -0.92 -10.86 -6.30
N ASP A 164 -1.63 -11.25 -5.23
CA ASP A 164 -3.04 -11.68 -5.28
C ASP A 164 -4.01 -10.63 -4.77
N GLY A 165 -3.50 -9.59 -4.12
CA GLY A 165 -4.33 -8.54 -3.60
C GLY A 165 -3.55 -7.34 -3.07
N ILE A 166 -4.32 -6.29 -2.75
CA ILE A 166 -3.81 -5.06 -2.16
C ILE A 166 -4.69 -4.69 -0.96
N ARG A 167 -4.06 -4.35 0.16
CA ARG A 167 -4.71 -3.59 1.24
C ARG A 167 -4.52 -2.11 0.94
N LEU A 168 -5.60 -1.37 0.90
CA LEU A 168 -5.60 0.07 0.68
C LEU A 168 -5.39 0.79 2.01
N ASP A 169 -4.23 1.42 2.15
CA ASP A 169 -3.92 2.30 3.26
C ASP A 169 -4.87 3.48 3.27
N VAL A 170 -5.34 3.88 4.45
CA VAL A 170 -6.30 4.98 4.67
C VAL A 170 -7.43 5.02 3.64
N ALA A 171 -8.06 3.89 3.35
CA ALA A 171 -9.09 3.77 2.31
C ALA A 171 -10.24 4.76 2.50
N TYR A 172 -10.50 5.22 3.74
CA TYR A 172 -11.46 6.26 4.06
C TYR A 172 -11.10 7.65 3.48
N SER A 173 -9.80 7.88 3.19
CA SER A 173 -9.29 9.11 2.56
C SER A 173 -9.22 9.02 1.03
N LEU A 174 -9.36 7.81 0.46
CA LEU A 174 -9.30 7.59 -0.98
C LEU A 174 -10.65 7.88 -1.65
N PRO A 175 -10.68 8.55 -2.82
CA PRO A 175 -11.90 8.70 -3.59
C PRO A 175 -12.48 7.34 -3.99
N ARG A 176 -13.80 7.16 -3.86
CA ARG A 176 -14.47 5.90 -4.21
C ARG A 176 -14.30 5.52 -5.68
N TRP A 177 -14.28 6.52 -6.57
CA TRP A 177 -14.07 6.28 -7.98
C TRP A 177 -12.67 5.73 -8.27
N PHE A 178 -11.63 6.18 -7.53
CA PHE A 178 -10.27 5.67 -7.65
C PHE A 178 -10.19 4.20 -7.21
N MET A 179 -10.78 3.86 -6.08
CA MET A 179 -10.84 2.46 -5.59
C MET A 179 -11.58 1.55 -6.56
N ALA A 180 -12.65 2.03 -7.21
CA ALA A 180 -13.39 1.26 -8.20
C ALA A 180 -12.58 1.07 -9.48
N MET A 181 -11.92 2.12 -9.97
CA MET A 181 -11.02 2.07 -11.13
C MET A 181 -9.88 1.08 -10.88
N LEU A 182 -9.22 1.15 -9.73
CA LEU A 182 -8.15 0.23 -9.33
C LEU A 182 -8.64 -1.22 -9.29
N LYS A 183 -9.82 -1.46 -8.69
CA LYS A 183 -10.43 -2.80 -8.65
C LYS A 183 -10.64 -3.38 -10.04
N ASP A 184 -11.26 -2.58 -10.92
CA ASP A 184 -11.59 -3.03 -12.27
C ASP A 184 -10.32 -3.28 -13.09
N HIS A 185 -9.30 -2.43 -12.91
CA HIS A 185 -7.98 -2.59 -13.53
C HIS A 185 -7.29 -3.89 -13.07
N CYS A 186 -7.17 -4.12 -11.77
CA CYS A 186 -6.54 -5.33 -11.24
C CYS A 186 -7.26 -6.61 -11.69
N ARG A 187 -8.61 -6.60 -11.75
CA ARG A 187 -9.40 -7.75 -12.15
C ARG A 187 -9.32 -8.08 -13.64
N GLN A 188 -8.96 -7.13 -14.48
CA GLN A 188 -8.66 -7.40 -15.88
C GLN A 188 -7.39 -8.25 -16.03
N LYS A 189 -6.42 -8.09 -15.11
CA LYS A 189 -5.19 -8.89 -15.08
C LYS A 189 -5.35 -10.22 -14.34
N LYS A 190 -6.03 -10.19 -13.19
CA LYS A 190 -6.21 -11.35 -12.31
C LYS A 190 -7.65 -11.36 -11.79
N ALA A 191 -8.51 -12.22 -12.32
CA ALA A 191 -9.98 -12.18 -12.10
C ALA A 191 -10.41 -12.29 -10.63
N ASP A 192 -9.64 -13.00 -9.82
CA ASP A 192 -9.86 -13.19 -8.38
C ASP A 192 -9.02 -12.26 -7.49
N PHE A 193 -8.49 -11.17 -8.08
CA PHE A 193 -7.70 -10.18 -7.36
C PHE A 193 -8.49 -9.57 -6.19
N PHE A 194 -7.85 -9.49 -5.05
CA PHE A 194 -8.47 -9.10 -3.78
C PHE A 194 -8.12 -7.66 -3.39
N LEU A 195 -9.14 -6.87 -3.01
CA LEU A 195 -8.94 -5.55 -2.42
C LEU A 195 -9.48 -5.50 -0.99
N LEU A 196 -8.67 -5.02 -0.07
CA LEU A 196 -8.98 -4.82 1.34
C LEU A 196 -8.79 -3.35 1.70
N GLY A 197 -9.85 -2.65 2.12
CA GLY A 197 -9.77 -1.25 2.55
C GLY A 197 -9.59 -1.12 4.06
N GLU A 198 -8.64 -0.30 4.51
CA GLU A 198 -8.56 0.10 5.90
C GLU A 198 -9.63 1.12 6.24
N VAL A 199 -10.34 0.92 7.36
CA VAL A 199 -11.35 1.86 7.89
C VAL A 199 -11.12 2.07 9.38
N LEU A 200 -11.10 3.31 9.83
CA LEU A 200 -10.99 3.65 11.24
C LEU A 200 -12.38 3.79 11.88
N GLY A 201 -12.59 3.08 13.00
CA GLY A 201 -13.76 3.23 13.87
C GLY A 201 -15.08 2.71 13.30
N ASP A 202 -16.20 3.05 14.00
CA ASP A 202 -17.58 2.69 13.64
C ASP A 202 -18.13 3.46 12.41
N ASN A 203 -17.28 4.07 11.60
CA ASN A 203 -17.64 4.71 10.34
C ASN A 203 -18.13 3.70 9.29
N ALA A 204 -18.95 2.74 9.73
CA ALA A 204 -19.84 1.97 8.87
C ALA A 204 -20.81 2.86 8.04
N GLY A 205 -20.80 4.18 8.28
CA GLY A 205 -21.44 5.20 7.45
C GLY A 205 -20.87 5.29 6.04
N TYR A 206 -19.65 4.82 5.80
CA TYR A 206 -19.07 4.73 4.46
C TYR A 206 -19.85 3.80 3.51
N SER A 207 -20.72 2.95 4.06
CA SER A 207 -21.51 2.01 3.27
C SER A 207 -22.91 2.48 2.87
N ARG A 208 -23.42 3.62 3.38
CA ARG A 208 -24.86 3.92 3.28
C ARG A 208 -25.32 5.27 2.74
N SER A 209 -24.51 6.31 2.63
CA SER A 209 -25.07 7.67 2.45
C SER A 209 -24.87 8.36 1.10
N GLU A 210 -24.11 7.83 0.15
CA GLU A 210 -24.01 8.42 -1.18
C GLU A 210 -24.51 7.48 -2.26
N LYS A 211 -25.51 7.96 -3.03
CA LYS A 211 -26.01 7.28 -4.23
C LYS A 211 -24.89 7.25 -5.29
N LEU A 212 -24.11 6.19 -5.29
CA LEU A 212 -23.20 5.90 -6.41
C LEU A 212 -24.02 5.59 -7.67
N PRO A 213 -23.55 5.92 -8.87
CA PRO A 213 -24.11 5.44 -10.11
C PRO A 213 -24.23 3.92 -10.05
N LYS A 214 -25.31 3.35 -10.64
CA LYS A 214 -25.62 1.91 -10.58
C LYS A 214 -24.51 0.99 -11.09
N SER A 215 -23.50 1.54 -11.80
CA SER A 215 -22.31 0.85 -12.28
C SER A 215 -21.20 0.68 -11.22
N PHE A 216 -21.30 1.36 -10.08
CA PHE A 216 -20.28 1.34 -9.02
C PHE A 216 -20.70 0.41 -7.89
N SER A 217 -20.26 -0.84 -7.90
CA SER A 217 -20.42 -1.75 -6.78
C SER A 217 -19.16 -1.78 -5.93
N THR A 218 -19.20 -1.14 -4.76
CA THR A 218 -18.19 -1.32 -3.70
C THR A 218 -18.38 -2.64 -2.95
N ARG A 219 -19.34 -3.49 -3.37
CA ARG A 219 -19.67 -4.76 -2.68
C ARG A 219 -18.51 -5.74 -2.58
N ASP A 220 -17.52 -5.57 -3.45
CA ASP A 220 -16.37 -6.47 -3.54
C ASP A 220 -15.10 -5.93 -2.86
N ILE A 221 -15.15 -4.71 -2.30
CA ILE A 221 -14.07 -4.21 -1.44
C ILE A 221 -14.42 -4.58 -0.01
N ARG A 222 -13.58 -5.38 0.61
CA ARG A 222 -13.71 -5.70 2.04
C ARG A 222 -13.04 -4.60 2.85
N TYR A 223 -13.70 -4.17 3.92
CA TYR A 223 -13.16 -3.15 4.83
C TYR A 223 -12.82 -3.80 6.16
N THR A 224 -11.63 -3.49 6.67
CA THR A 224 -11.23 -3.87 8.02
C THR A 224 -11.16 -2.65 8.91
N SER A 225 -11.74 -2.72 10.10
CA SER A 225 -11.42 -1.80 11.17
C SER A 225 -10.43 -2.47 12.12
N TYR A 226 -9.58 -1.70 12.76
CA TYR A 226 -8.61 -2.19 13.74
C TYR A 226 -9.23 -3.06 14.86
N ASN A 227 -10.55 -3.05 15.01
CA ASN A 227 -11.26 -3.70 16.10
C ASN A 227 -12.25 -4.80 15.70
N ARG A 228 -12.52 -5.08 14.42
CA ARG A 228 -13.48 -6.15 14.06
C ARG A 228 -13.45 -6.54 12.59
N ILE A 229 -13.00 -7.77 12.31
CA ILE A 229 -13.29 -8.45 11.04
C ILE A 229 -14.58 -9.26 11.22
N ARG A 230 -15.64 -8.88 10.50
CA ARG A 230 -16.82 -9.73 10.32
C ARG A 230 -16.73 -10.41 8.96
N THR A 231 -16.52 -11.70 8.99
CA THR A 231 -16.66 -12.56 7.81
C THR A 231 -18.13 -12.83 7.57
N HIS A 232 -18.68 -12.37 6.43
CA HIS A 232 -19.94 -12.90 5.91
C HIS A 232 -19.61 -13.97 4.87
N THR A 233 -19.97 -15.18 5.20
CA THR A 233 -19.76 -16.41 4.44
C THR A 233 -20.57 -16.46 3.15
N ARG A 234 -19.89 -16.65 2.01
CA ARG A 234 -20.36 -17.38 0.83
C ARG A 234 -19.27 -18.34 0.37
N PRO A 235 -19.59 -19.52 -0.17
CA PRO A 235 -18.64 -20.62 -0.35
C PRO A 235 -17.86 -20.52 -1.66
N GLU A 236 -16.96 -19.55 -1.80
CA GLU A 236 -16.03 -19.45 -2.92
C GLU A 236 -14.68 -18.98 -2.39
N ARG A 237 -13.71 -19.91 -2.34
CA ARG A 237 -12.28 -19.76 -2.01
C ARG A 237 -11.94 -18.58 -1.07
N HIS A 238 -12.20 -18.76 0.21
CA HIS A 238 -11.99 -17.73 1.22
C HIS A 238 -10.53 -17.66 1.67
N ILE A 239 -10.01 -16.42 1.83
CA ILE A 239 -8.86 -16.16 2.69
C ILE A 239 -9.36 -16.37 4.13
N ASN A 240 -9.00 -17.48 4.75
CA ASN A 240 -9.47 -17.83 6.09
C ASN A 240 -8.61 -17.23 7.19
N THR A 241 -7.35 -16.94 6.89
CA THR A 241 -6.39 -16.37 7.87
C THR A 241 -5.37 -15.52 7.13
N ILE A 242 -5.30 -14.24 7.48
CA ILE A 242 -4.26 -13.31 6.99
C ILE A 242 -3.26 -13.10 8.11
N TYR A 243 -1.98 -13.27 7.81
CA TYR A 243 -0.89 -12.95 8.71
C TYR A 243 -0.28 -11.61 8.33
N MET A 244 -0.20 -10.68 9.29
CA MET A 244 0.47 -9.39 9.06
C MET A 244 1.94 -9.48 9.39
N ILE A 245 2.78 -9.13 8.42
CA ILE A 245 4.21 -8.93 8.64
C ILE A 245 4.44 -7.43 8.79
N HIS A 246 4.68 -7.00 10.02
CA HIS A 246 4.85 -5.59 10.35
C HIS A 246 6.33 -5.22 10.44
N GLN A 247 6.71 -4.14 9.76
CA GLN A 247 7.96 -3.44 10.00
C GLN A 247 7.76 -2.55 11.24
N SER A 248 8.36 -2.88 12.38
CA SER A 248 8.24 -2.08 13.61
C SER A 248 9.60 -1.87 14.25
N SER A 249 9.92 -0.60 14.48
CA SER A 249 11.08 -0.17 15.29
C SER A 249 10.94 -0.47 16.79
N ARG A 250 9.81 -1.03 17.24
CA ARG A 250 9.56 -1.43 18.64
C ARG A 250 8.95 -2.82 18.65
N GLY A 251 9.79 -3.85 18.76
CA GLY A 251 9.41 -5.23 19.10
C GLY A 251 8.18 -5.80 18.37
N VAL A 252 8.33 -6.97 17.81
CA VAL A 252 7.32 -7.71 17.04
C VAL A 252 6.00 -7.79 17.81
N LYS A 253 4.94 -7.18 17.30
CA LYS A 253 3.56 -7.54 17.63
C LYS A 253 2.98 -8.25 16.42
N SER A 254 2.99 -9.57 16.43
CA SER A 254 2.21 -10.39 15.51
C SER A 254 0.72 -10.21 15.86
N ALA A 255 -0.10 -9.78 14.94
CA ALA A 255 -1.54 -9.80 15.09
C ALA A 255 -2.11 -10.88 14.16
N ARG A 256 -2.77 -11.87 14.73
CA ARG A 256 -3.58 -12.85 13.99
C ARG A 256 -4.89 -12.16 13.61
N LEU A 257 -5.14 -12.01 12.32
CA LEU A 257 -6.45 -11.62 11.80
C LEU A 257 -7.21 -12.92 11.50
N VAL A 258 -8.25 -13.18 12.28
CA VAL A 258 -9.19 -14.29 12.09
C VAL A 258 -10.38 -13.82 11.27
#